data_9d8793df57b8cac8d54ce6f5cf5ff6f1
#
_entry.id   9d8793df57b8cac8d54ce6f5cf5ff6f1
#
_cell.length_a   1.000
_cell.length_b   1.000
_cell.length_c   1.000
_cell.angle_alpha   90.00
_cell.angle_beta   90.00
_cell.angle_gamma   90.00
#
_symmetry.space_group_name_H-M   'P 1'
#
loop_
_entity.id
_entity.type
_entity.pdbx_description
1 polymer ?
#
loop_
_entity_poly.entity_id
_entity_poly.type
_entity_poly.pdbx_seq_one_letter_code
_entity_poly.pdbx_strand_id
1 'polypeptide(L)'
;MESNWWQRLRFLGLALLPKKNFSRLCGWIADQRWPSYLRHQILIRSFVRYFNVDLSECPQKLKDFQTFNEFFTRPLKPEARPISTEKNALICPVDGTIGFFGTITQETLLQAKGKEYLLTDLLQDSFVAHEYEGGIYLTIYLAPYNYHRIHSMVEGSITRFAYIPGELWTVSPLGLAFVPRLFAQNERWISYIDTEHGECALVKVGATVVGRIRTVYHTAYSNRPGARPLRESLPTAYPIKAGAEIGRFELGSTVVLLFQKDQVELDSLELGQTVRFGETLGRFHSPKSP
;
A
#
# COMPACT_ATOMS: atom_id res chain seq x y z
N MET A 1 -18.90 -6.29 18.58
CA MET A 1 -18.70 -7.73 18.29
C MET A 1 -17.58 -8.21 19.19
N GLU A 2 -17.91 -8.97 20.23
CA GLU A 2 -16.92 -9.55 21.13
C GLU A 2 -16.00 -10.48 20.35
N SER A 3 -14.69 -10.36 20.58
CA SER A 3 -13.70 -11.19 19.91
C SER A 3 -13.89 -12.63 20.36
N ASN A 4 -14.36 -13.47 19.45
CA ASN A 4 -14.51 -14.89 19.68
C ASN A 4 -13.15 -15.49 20.09
N TRP A 5 -13.11 -16.39 21.08
CA TRP A 5 -11.88 -17.04 21.59
C TRP A 5 -11.03 -17.67 20.46
N TRP A 6 -11.63 -18.16 19.40
CA TRP A 6 -10.95 -18.65 18.20
C TRP A 6 -10.15 -17.56 17.46
N GLN A 7 -10.65 -16.33 17.43
CA GLN A 7 -9.91 -15.19 16.85
C GLN A 7 -8.69 -14.86 17.70
N ARG A 8 -8.82 -14.95 19.03
CA ARG A 8 -7.69 -14.75 19.95
C ARG A 8 -6.64 -15.82 19.79
N LEU A 9 -7.00 -17.11 19.66
CA LEU A 9 -6.07 -18.20 19.42
C LEU A 9 -5.33 -18.05 18.08
N ARG A 10 -6.06 -17.73 17.00
CA ARG A 10 -5.44 -17.44 15.68
C ARG A 10 -4.48 -16.27 15.77
N PHE A 11 -4.84 -15.22 16.47
CA PHE A 11 -3.97 -14.06 16.67
C PHE A 11 -2.73 -14.42 17.48
N LEU A 12 -2.86 -15.19 18.56
CA LEU A 12 -1.71 -15.67 19.36
C LEU A 12 -0.75 -16.49 18.51
N GLY A 13 -1.25 -17.40 17.66
CA GLY A 13 -0.42 -18.14 16.72
C GLY A 13 0.37 -17.22 15.78
N LEU A 14 -0.26 -16.19 15.24
CA LEU A 14 0.40 -15.18 14.40
C LEU A 14 1.38 -14.30 15.19
N ALA A 15 1.07 -14.00 16.46
CA ALA A 15 1.93 -13.18 17.31
C ALA A 15 3.25 -13.86 17.63
N LEU A 16 3.24 -15.19 17.79
CA LEU A 16 4.43 -16.01 18.11
C LEU A 16 5.34 -16.24 16.90
N LEU A 17 4.86 -16.00 15.66
CA LEU A 17 5.70 -16.17 14.48
C LEU A 17 6.84 -15.13 14.44
N PRO A 18 8.06 -15.51 14.09
CA PRO A 18 9.15 -14.58 13.79
C PRO A 18 8.87 -13.89 12.44
N LYS A 19 7.90 -12.95 12.43
CA LYS A 19 7.26 -12.36 11.25
C LYS A 19 8.25 -11.90 10.18
N LYS A 20 9.33 -11.23 10.59
CA LYS A 20 10.37 -10.74 9.64
C LYS A 20 11.09 -11.88 8.92
N ASN A 21 11.53 -12.89 9.69
CA ASN A 21 12.22 -14.05 9.12
C ASN A 21 11.28 -14.90 8.26
N PHE A 22 10.06 -15.10 8.74
CA PHE A 22 9.02 -15.79 7.99
C PHE A 22 8.70 -15.08 6.67
N SER A 23 8.50 -13.77 6.69
CA SER A 23 8.25 -12.99 5.46
C SER A 23 9.45 -13.00 4.51
N ARG A 24 10.69 -12.98 5.02
CA ARG A 24 11.90 -13.15 4.19
C ARG A 24 11.96 -14.52 3.54
N LEU A 25 11.63 -15.57 4.28
CA LEU A 25 11.57 -16.93 3.74
C LEU A 25 10.50 -17.04 2.64
N CYS A 26 9.29 -16.50 2.89
CA CYS A 26 8.23 -16.46 1.87
C CYS A 26 8.69 -15.70 0.62
N GLY A 27 9.32 -14.53 0.78
CA GLY A 27 9.86 -13.75 -0.33
C GLY A 27 10.95 -14.52 -1.09
N TRP A 28 11.85 -15.19 -0.38
CA TRP A 28 12.87 -16.03 -1.01
C TRP A 28 12.23 -17.19 -1.82
N ILE A 29 11.26 -17.91 -1.25
CA ILE A 29 10.51 -18.96 -1.94
C ILE A 29 9.83 -18.40 -3.19
N ALA A 30 9.21 -17.22 -3.09
CA ALA A 30 8.49 -16.58 -4.19
C ALA A 30 9.41 -16.16 -5.34
N ASP A 31 10.68 -15.88 -5.08
CA ASP A 31 11.68 -15.50 -6.09
C ASP A 31 12.36 -16.69 -6.77
N GLN A 32 12.21 -17.91 -6.22
CA GLN A 32 12.89 -19.08 -6.81
C GLN A 32 12.25 -19.46 -8.16
N ARG A 33 13.11 -19.83 -9.09
CA ARG A 33 12.73 -20.46 -10.35
C ARG A 33 12.50 -21.96 -10.16
N TRP A 34 11.45 -22.30 -9.43
CA TRP A 34 11.06 -23.70 -9.21
C TRP A 34 10.83 -24.44 -10.51
N PRO A 35 11.00 -25.78 -10.55
CA PRO A 35 10.57 -26.59 -11.69
C PRO A 35 9.14 -26.25 -12.13
N SER A 36 8.92 -26.22 -13.44
CA SER A 36 7.67 -25.73 -14.04
C SER A 36 6.41 -26.32 -13.39
N TYR A 37 6.43 -27.64 -13.12
CA TYR A 37 5.30 -28.30 -12.45
C TYR A 37 5.00 -27.74 -11.06
N LEU A 38 6.02 -27.62 -10.18
CA LEU A 38 5.85 -27.07 -8.83
C LEU A 38 5.38 -25.62 -8.89
N ARG A 39 5.98 -24.82 -9.74
CA ARG A 39 5.68 -23.40 -9.88
C ARG A 39 4.26 -23.17 -10.37
N HIS A 40 3.87 -23.77 -11.50
CA HIS A 40 2.59 -23.47 -12.15
C HIS A 40 1.43 -24.27 -11.57
N GLN A 41 1.61 -25.58 -11.36
CA GLN A 41 0.52 -26.45 -10.94
C GLN A 41 0.27 -26.41 -9.42
N ILE A 42 1.34 -26.27 -8.62
CA ILE A 42 1.22 -26.26 -7.17
C ILE A 42 1.15 -24.83 -6.64
N LEU A 43 2.20 -24.01 -6.82
CA LEU A 43 2.23 -22.68 -6.19
C LEU A 43 1.20 -21.73 -6.81
N ILE A 44 1.29 -21.45 -8.13
CA ILE A 44 0.46 -20.41 -8.75
C ILE A 44 -1.00 -20.86 -8.83
N ARG A 45 -1.30 -22.06 -9.32
CA ARG A 45 -2.70 -22.52 -9.45
C ARG A 45 -3.39 -22.69 -8.11
N SER A 46 -2.71 -23.21 -7.09
CA SER A 46 -3.31 -23.31 -5.75
C SER A 46 -3.64 -21.94 -5.20
N PHE A 47 -2.74 -20.97 -5.36
CA PHE A 47 -2.98 -19.59 -4.98
C PHE A 47 -4.18 -18.99 -5.72
N VAL A 48 -4.20 -19.12 -7.05
CA VAL A 48 -5.31 -18.64 -7.90
C VAL A 48 -6.65 -19.23 -7.44
N ARG A 49 -6.70 -20.53 -7.19
CA ARG A 49 -7.93 -21.21 -6.73
C ARG A 49 -8.34 -20.80 -5.33
N TYR A 50 -7.38 -20.76 -4.41
CA TYR A 50 -7.66 -20.46 -3.01
C TYR A 50 -8.14 -19.02 -2.80
N PHE A 51 -7.53 -18.07 -3.51
CA PHE A 51 -7.88 -16.65 -3.41
C PHE A 51 -8.83 -16.16 -4.50
N ASN A 52 -9.28 -17.04 -5.40
CA ASN A 52 -10.16 -16.70 -6.52
C ASN A 52 -9.62 -15.52 -7.36
N VAL A 53 -8.33 -15.60 -7.75
CA VAL A 53 -7.67 -14.52 -8.51
C VAL A 53 -8.25 -14.44 -9.92
N ASP A 54 -8.74 -13.27 -10.31
CA ASP A 54 -9.14 -13.01 -11.69
C ASP A 54 -7.90 -12.87 -12.60
N LEU A 55 -7.84 -13.72 -13.61
CA LEU A 55 -6.76 -13.75 -14.60
C LEU A 55 -7.19 -13.18 -15.95
N SER A 56 -8.46 -12.82 -16.13
CA SER A 56 -8.98 -12.30 -17.39
C SER A 56 -8.30 -10.99 -17.81
N GLU A 57 -7.88 -10.20 -16.82
CA GLU A 57 -7.21 -8.91 -17.00
C GLU A 57 -5.67 -9.04 -17.15
N CYS A 58 -5.11 -10.24 -16.98
CA CYS A 58 -3.68 -10.45 -17.11
C CYS A 58 -3.30 -10.70 -18.59
N PRO A 59 -2.30 -9.99 -19.17
CA PRO A 59 -1.88 -10.21 -20.53
C PRO A 59 -1.08 -11.50 -20.72
N GLN A 60 -0.50 -12.03 -19.65
CA GLN A 60 0.38 -13.21 -19.67
C GLN A 60 -0.37 -14.47 -19.27
N LYS A 61 0.03 -15.61 -19.84
CA LYS A 61 -0.47 -16.93 -19.41
C LYS A 61 0.29 -17.38 -18.17
N LEU A 62 -0.34 -18.19 -17.31
CA LEU A 62 0.30 -18.69 -16.07
C LEU A 62 1.67 -19.33 -16.31
N LYS A 63 1.86 -20.03 -17.44
CA LYS A 63 3.10 -20.70 -17.81
C LYS A 63 4.27 -19.74 -18.11
N ASP A 64 3.99 -18.49 -18.40
CA ASP A 64 5.00 -17.51 -18.81
C ASP A 64 5.73 -16.90 -17.59
N PHE A 65 5.13 -16.95 -16.40
CA PHE A 65 5.76 -16.45 -15.18
C PHE A 65 6.92 -17.36 -14.72
N GLN A 66 8.10 -16.77 -14.53
CA GLN A 66 9.30 -17.50 -14.12
C GLN A 66 9.36 -17.73 -12.60
N THR A 67 8.70 -16.89 -11.81
CA THR A 67 8.64 -16.98 -10.37
C THR A 67 7.21 -16.72 -9.88
N PHE A 68 6.94 -17.10 -8.62
CA PHE A 68 5.66 -16.75 -8.01
C PHE A 68 5.54 -15.22 -7.81
N ASN A 69 6.65 -14.55 -7.54
CA ASN A 69 6.68 -13.10 -7.34
C ASN A 69 6.34 -12.33 -8.63
N GLU A 70 6.83 -12.79 -9.81
CA GLU A 70 6.41 -12.22 -11.09
C GLU A 70 4.90 -12.35 -11.31
N PHE A 71 4.32 -13.52 -10.98
CA PHE A 71 2.87 -13.72 -11.02
C PHE A 71 2.13 -12.79 -10.06
N PHE A 72 2.61 -12.68 -8.83
CA PHE A 72 1.97 -11.85 -7.81
C PHE A 72 1.98 -10.36 -8.17
N THR A 73 3.07 -9.89 -8.75
CA THR A 73 3.24 -8.52 -9.25
C THR A 73 2.91 -8.37 -10.74
N ARG A 74 2.06 -9.28 -11.27
CA ARG A 74 1.66 -9.33 -12.67
C ARG A 74 1.20 -7.97 -13.19
N PRO A 75 1.48 -7.64 -14.46
CA PRO A 75 0.87 -6.48 -15.09
C PRO A 75 -0.60 -6.77 -15.41
N LEU A 76 -1.37 -5.70 -15.60
CA LEU A 76 -2.71 -5.76 -16.17
C LEU A 76 -2.66 -5.36 -17.65
N LYS A 77 -3.66 -5.78 -18.43
CA LYS A 77 -3.88 -5.28 -19.77
C LYS A 77 -4.12 -3.77 -19.73
N PRO A 78 -3.64 -3.00 -20.70
CA PRO A 78 -3.80 -1.54 -20.68
C PRO A 78 -5.25 -1.07 -20.52
N GLU A 79 -6.19 -1.80 -21.12
CA GLU A 79 -7.62 -1.50 -21.10
C GLU A 79 -8.33 -1.94 -19.81
N ALA A 80 -7.68 -2.75 -18.95
CA ALA A 80 -8.30 -3.28 -17.74
C ALA A 80 -8.52 -2.22 -16.63
N ARG A 81 -7.76 -1.15 -16.67
CA ARG A 81 -7.83 -0.03 -15.72
C ARG A 81 -7.75 1.29 -16.48
N PRO A 82 -8.88 1.76 -17.05
CA PRO A 82 -8.93 3.09 -17.64
C PRO A 82 -8.66 4.12 -16.54
N ILE A 83 -7.72 5.02 -16.82
CA ILE A 83 -7.39 6.11 -15.90
C ILE A 83 -8.37 7.25 -16.17
N SER A 84 -8.99 7.76 -15.10
CA SER A 84 -9.85 8.93 -15.20
C SER A 84 -9.11 10.10 -15.84
N THR A 85 -9.77 10.73 -16.80
CA THR A 85 -9.29 11.94 -17.51
C THR A 85 -9.97 13.21 -17.00
N GLU A 86 -10.74 13.13 -15.92
CA GLU A 86 -11.38 14.29 -15.33
C GLU A 86 -10.31 15.26 -14.79
N LYS A 87 -10.58 16.54 -14.99
CA LYS A 87 -9.68 17.59 -14.50
C LYS A 87 -9.58 17.51 -12.96
N ASN A 88 -8.37 17.59 -12.46
CA ASN A 88 -8.04 17.53 -11.02
C ASN A 88 -8.52 16.24 -10.32
N ALA A 89 -8.75 15.14 -11.05
CA ALA A 89 -9.16 13.89 -10.44
C ALA A 89 -8.10 13.37 -9.44
N LEU A 90 -8.53 12.97 -8.26
CA LEU A 90 -7.77 12.15 -7.36
C LEU A 90 -7.95 10.68 -7.80
N ILE A 91 -6.93 10.10 -8.41
CA ILE A 91 -6.97 8.76 -8.97
C ILE A 91 -6.66 7.72 -7.90
N CYS A 92 -7.45 6.65 -7.86
CA CYS A 92 -7.17 5.51 -7.00
C CYS A 92 -5.82 4.88 -7.39
N PRO A 93 -4.84 4.80 -6.47
CA PRO A 93 -3.49 4.32 -6.81
C PRO A 93 -3.36 2.80 -6.86
N VAL A 94 -4.35 2.04 -6.39
CA VAL A 94 -4.29 0.58 -6.22
C VAL A 94 -5.66 -0.07 -6.39
N ASP A 95 -5.70 -1.37 -6.65
CA ASP A 95 -6.90 -2.17 -6.44
C ASP A 95 -7.01 -2.52 -4.96
N GLY A 96 -8.19 -2.37 -4.36
CA GLY A 96 -8.35 -2.70 -2.96
C GLY A 96 -9.73 -2.43 -2.40
N THR A 97 -9.76 -2.31 -1.09
CA THR A 97 -10.98 -2.01 -0.33
C THR A 97 -10.73 -0.80 0.56
N ILE A 98 -11.66 0.15 0.53
CA ILE A 98 -11.61 1.34 1.41
C ILE A 98 -11.64 0.88 2.87
N GLY A 99 -10.59 1.23 3.59
CA GLY A 99 -10.48 0.98 5.02
C GLY A 99 -11.08 2.13 5.82
N PHE A 100 -10.26 3.08 6.22
CA PHE A 100 -10.67 4.26 6.98
C PHE A 100 -10.26 5.53 6.25
N PHE A 101 -11.06 6.56 6.37
CA PHE A 101 -10.80 7.90 5.83
C PHE A 101 -11.43 8.96 6.74
N GLY A 102 -10.94 10.17 6.64
CA GLY A 102 -11.45 11.30 7.41
C GLY A 102 -10.47 12.46 7.45
N THR A 103 -10.82 13.46 8.26
CA THR A 103 -9.95 14.60 8.52
C THR A 103 -8.92 14.24 9.58
N ILE A 104 -7.69 14.68 9.38
CA ILE A 104 -6.61 14.57 10.35
C ILE A 104 -6.84 15.67 11.39
N THR A 105 -7.10 15.27 12.64
CA THR A 105 -7.37 16.20 13.74
C THR A 105 -6.49 15.86 14.92
N GLN A 106 -5.78 16.86 15.46
CA GLN A 106 -4.76 16.64 16.51
C GLN A 106 -3.73 15.57 16.10
N GLU A 107 -3.31 15.61 14.84
CA GLU A 107 -2.42 14.62 14.22
C GLU A 107 -2.91 13.18 14.38
N THR A 108 -4.21 12.93 14.49
CA THR A 108 -4.79 11.62 14.78
C THR A 108 -5.49 11.02 13.55
N LEU A 109 -5.28 9.72 13.33
CA LEU A 109 -5.92 8.92 12.29
C LEU A 109 -6.65 7.73 12.93
N LEU A 110 -7.79 7.35 12.35
CA LEU A 110 -8.52 6.14 12.75
C LEU A 110 -7.93 4.89 12.09
N GLN A 111 -7.74 3.84 12.88
CA GLN A 111 -7.27 2.54 12.40
C GLN A 111 -8.40 1.54 12.21
N ALA A 112 -9.16 1.28 13.26
CA ALA A 112 -10.29 0.35 13.30
C ALA A 112 -11.06 0.48 14.62
N LYS A 113 -12.37 0.34 14.60
CA LYS A 113 -13.21 0.26 15.82
C LYS A 113 -12.90 1.35 16.88
N GLY A 114 -12.68 2.58 16.43
CA GLY A 114 -12.34 3.69 17.34
C GLY A 114 -10.91 3.65 17.88
N LYS A 115 -10.03 2.78 17.38
CA LYS A 115 -8.60 2.85 17.68
C LYS A 115 -7.94 3.91 16.82
N GLU A 116 -7.19 4.75 17.47
CA GLU A 116 -6.48 5.87 16.86
C GLU A 116 -4.97 5.64 16.92
N TYR A 117 -4.26 6.33 16.05
CA TYR A 117 -2.80 6.42 16.09
C TYR A 117 -2.36 7.80 15.58
N LEU A 118 -1.23 8.26 16.07
CA LEU A 118 -0.71 9.57 15.69
C LEU A 118 -0.03 9.52 14.32
N LEU A 119 -0.22 10.57 13.55
CA LEU A 119 0.48 10.78 12.27
C LEU A 119 1.99 10.88 12.48
N THR A 120 2.42 11.49 13.59
CA THR A 120 3.82 11.51 14.02
C THR A 120 4.39 10.09 14.18
N ASP A 121 3.63 9.15 14.73
CA ASP A 121 4.05 7.74 14.82
C ASP A 121 4.15 7.10 13.41
N LEU A 122 3.23 7.44 12.50
CA LEU A 122 3.23 6.92 11.13
C LEU A 122 4.41 7.45 10.33
N LEU A 123 4.67 8.75 10.37
CA LEU A 123 5.73 9.40 9.60
C LEU A 123 7.09 9.38 10.30
N GLN A 124 7.10 9.18 11.63
CA GLN A 124 8.25 9.35 12.53
C GLN A 124 8.96 10.70 12.33
N ASP A 125 8.19 11.73 12.07
CA ASP A 125 8.62 13.08 11.82
C ASP A 125 7.50 14.05 12.22
N SER A 126 7.67 14.69 13.35
CA SER A 126 6.63 15.59 13.92
C SER A 126 6.46 16.87 13.09
N PHE A 127 7.54 17.34 12.48
CA PHE A 127 7.46 18.53 11.64
C PHE A 127 6.63 18.27 10.39
N VAL A 128 6.94 17.18 9.69
CA VAL A 128 6.18 16.76 8.51
C VAL A 128 4.73 16.37 8.88
N ALA A 129 4.51 15.72 10.04
CA ALA A 129 3.17 15.37 10.48
C ALA A 129 2.28 16.64 10.66
N HIS A 130 2.85 17.71 11.19
CA HIS A 130 2.13 18.97 11.38
C HIS A 130 1.68 19.61 10.04
N GLU A 131 2.40 19.40 8.96
CA GLU A 131 2.02 19.91 7.62
C GLU A 131 0.71 19.30 7.10
N TYR A 132 0.30 18.15 7.62
CA TYR A 132 -0.94 17.46 7.26
C TYR A 132 -2.09 17.70 8.25
N GLU A 133 -1.91 18.52 9.30
CA GLU A 133 -2.97 18.84 10.26
C GLU A 133 -4.15 19.52 9.56
N GLY A 134 -5.37 19.09 9.86
CA GLY A 134 -6.60 19.53 9.20
C GLY A 134 -6.78 19.01 7.76
N GLY A 135 -5.83 18.22 7.28
CA GLY A 135 -5.89 17.57 5.98
C GLY A 135 -6.72 16.30 5.99
N ILE A 136 -6.62 15.51 4.91
CA ILE A 136 -7.39 14.29 4.71
C ILE A 136 -6.47 13.07 4.67
N TYR A 137 -6.91 11.97 5.28
CA TYR A 137 -6.29 10.66 5.07
C TYR A 137 -7.28 9.67 4.48
N LEU A 138 -6.75 8.71 3.72
CA LEU A 138 -7.51 7.59 3.15
C LEU A 138 -6.67 6.32 3.17
N THR A 139 -7.21 5.24 3.72
CA THR A 139 -6.56 3.93 3.81
C THR A 139 -7.21 2.97 2.83
N ILE A 140 -6.41 2.27 2.01
CA ILE A 140 -6.89 1.24 1.08
C ILE A 140 -6.14 -0.06 1.35
N TYR A 141 -6.88 -1.11 1.64
CA TYR A 141 -6.37 -2.46 1.90
C TYR A 141 -6.31 -3.27 0.61
N LEU A 142 -5.16 -3.88 0.31
CA LEU A 142 -4.97 -4.78 -0.82
C LEU A 142 -5.04 -6.24 -0.34
N ALA A 143 -6.08 -6.95 -0.72
CA ALA A 143 -6.19 -8.38 -0.47
C ALA A 143 -5.25 -9.19 -1.39
N PRO A 144 -4.88 -10.43 -1.05
CA PRO A 144 -3.94 -11.24 -1.84
C PRO A 144 -4.32 -11.44 -3.32
N TYR A 145 -5.60 -11.38 -3.64
CA TYR A 145 -6.11 -11.53 -5.02
C TYR A 145 -6.03 -10.26 -5.84
N ASN A 146 -5.87 -9.09 -5.22
CA ASN A 146 -5.83 -7.81 -5.92
C ASN A 146 -4.58 -7.66 -6.82
N TYR A 147 -4.56 -6.63 -7.60
CA TYR A 147 -3.40 -6.13 -8.29
C TYR A 147 -2.46 -5.42 -7.29
N HIS A 148 -1.16 -5.72 -7.34
CA HIS A 148 -0.22 -5.28 -6.29
C HIS A 148 0.83 -4.27 -6.77
N ARG A 149 0.68 -3.67 -7.94
CA ARG A 149 1.44 -2.49 -8.30
C ARG A 149 0.73 -1.25 -7.78
N ILE A 150 1.51 -0.23 -7.52
CA ILE A 150 1.07 1.02 -6.90
C ILE A 150 1.37 2.13 -7.88
N HIS A 151 0.38 2.98 -8.10
CA HIS A 151 0.44 4.02 -9.10
C HIS A 151 0.32 5.40 -8.46
N SER A 152 0.73 6.44 -9.19
CA SER A 152 0.53 7.80 -8.75
C SER A 152 -0.95 8.18 -8.83
N MET A 153 -1.42 8.82 -7.78
CA MET A 153 -2.80 9.32 -7.69
C MET A 153 -3.00 10.68 -8.38
N VAL A 154 -1.89 11.31 -8.81
CA VAL A 154 -1.86 12.65 -9.39
C VAL A 154 -0.61 12.83 -10.22
N GLU A 155 -0.60 13.80 -11.13
CA GLU A 155 0.62 14.25 -11.80
C GLU A 155 1.47 15.11 -10.87
N GLY A 156 2.79 14.93 -10.93
CA GLY A 156 3.72 15.68 -10.08
C GLY A 156 5.14 15.14 -10.14
N SER A 157 5.86 15.28 -9.04
CA SER A 157 7.23 14.78 -8.92
C SER A 157 7.48 14.19 -7.53
N ILE A 158 8.11 13.04 -7.45
CA ILE A 158 8.61 12.52 -6.17
C ILE A 158 9.92 13.26 -5.87
N THR A 159 9.93 14.01 -4.78
CA THR A 159 11.06 14.85 -4.37
C THR A 159 11.85 14.24 -3.23
N ARG A 160 11.16 13.51 -2.35
CA ARG A 160 11.75 12.88 -1.17
C ARG A 160 11.00 11.59 -0.80
N PHE A 161 11.66 10.74 -0.03
CA PHE A 161 11.05 9.55 0.53
C PHE A 161 11.57 9.24 1.93
N ALA A 162 10.83 8.42 2.65
CA ALA A 162 11.27 7.83 3.89
C ALA A 162 11.00 6.32 3.90
N TYR A 163 11.97 5.54 4.34
CA TYR A 163 11.81 4.14 4.70
C TYR A 163 11.94 3.98 6.20
N ILE A 164 10.97 3.41 6.82
CA ILE A 164 10.91 3.21 8.26
C ILE A 164 10.80 1.71 8.51
N PRO A 165 11.87 1.07 8.99
CA PRO A 165 11.82 -0.34 9.37
C PRO A 165 10.86 -0.53 10.55
N GLY A 166 10.17 -1.65 10.58
CA GLY A 166 9.16 -1.91 11.60
C GLY A 166 8.83 -3.40 11.68
N GLU A 167 7.73 -3.73 12.32
CA GLU A 167 7.18 -5.07 12.36
C GLU A 167 6.47 -5.41 11.04
N LEU A 168 6.00 -6.64 10.92
CA LEU A 168 5.20 -7.13 9.79
C LEU A 168 3.95 -7.83 10.33
N TRP A 169 3.11 -7.09 11.05
CA TRP A 169 1.80 -7.57 11.48
C TRP A 169 0.86 -7.71 10.29
N THR A 170 -0.04 -8.70 10.34
CA THR A 170 -1.07 -8.82 9.31
C THR A 170 -1.98 -7.59 9.32
N VAL A 171 -2.20 -7.00 8.15
CA VAL A 171 -3.12 -5.85 7.95
C VAL A 171 -4.57 -6.28 7.69
N SER A 172 -4.86 -7.58 7.81
CA SER A 172 -6.22 -8.11 7.75
C SER A 172 -7.10 -7.56 8.89
N PRO A 173 -8.43 -7.72 8.83
CA PRO A 173 -9.33 -7.32 9.92
C PRO A 173 -8.94 -7.88 11.29
N LEU A 174 -8.32 -9.08 11.33
CA LEU A 174 -7.79 -9.67 12.56
C LEU A 174 -6.64 -8.84 13.15
N GLY A 175 -5.65 -8.47 12.34
CA GLY A 175 -4.54 -7.63 12.79
C GLY A 175 -5.02 -6.26 13.27
N LEU A 176 -5.86 -5.60 12.48
CA LEU A 176 -6.45 -4.31 12.83
C LEU A 176 -7.23 -4.35 14.15
N ALA A 177 -7.89 -5.47 14.45
CA ALA A 177 -8.65 -5.63 15.69
C ALA A 177 -7.78 -5.80 16.94
N PHE A 178 -6.61 -6.44 16.81
CA PHE A 178 -5.79 -6.82 17.98
C PHE A 178 -4.52 -5.99 18.14
N VAL A 179 -3.92 -5.49 17.06
CA VAL A 179 -2.67 -4.70 17.13
C VAL A 179 -3.00 -3.21 17.23
N PRO A 180 -2.66 -2.53 18.33
CA PRO A 180 -2.82 -1.07 18.40
C PRO A 180 -1.80 -0.40 17.48
N ARG A 181 -2.16 0.72 16.88
CA ARG A 181 -1.27 1.53 16.01
C ARG A 181 -0.56 0.69 14.94
N LEU A 182 -1.26 -0.29 14.36
CA LEU A 182 -0.69 -1.32 13.48
C LEU A 182 0.12 -0.71 12.32
N PHE A 183 -0.44 0.30 11.64
CA PHE A 183 0.22 0.91 10.49
C PHE A 183 1.49 1.67 10.88
N ALA A 184 1.51 2.26 12.08
CA ALA A 184 2.69 2.93 12.62
C ALA A 184 3.76 1.94 13.16
N GLN A 185 3.34 0.72 13.56
CA GLN A 185 4.27 -0.34 13.98
C GLN A 185 4.90 -1.09 12.80
N ASN A 186 4.16 -1.25 11.70
CA ASN A 186 4.65 -1.99 10.56
C ASN A 186 5.71 -1.21 9.79
N GLU A 187 6.61 -1.98 9.18
CA GLU A 187 7.55 -1.49 8.20
C GLU A 187 6.83 -0.75 7.09
N ARG A 188 7.36 0.40 6.66
CA ARG A 188 6.68 1.22 5.65
C ARG A 188 7.64 2.05 4.83
N TRP A 189 7.19 2.39 3.62
CA TRP A 189 7.89 3.25 2.68
C TRP A 189 6.97 4.40 2.29
N ILE A 190 7.41 5.63 2.49
CA ILE A 190 6.66 6.86 2.24
C ILE A 190 7.24 7.52 1.00
N SER A 191 6.39 7.86 0.04
CA SER A 191 6.73 8.72 -1.09
C SER A 191 6.05 10.06 -0.89
N TYR A 192 6.79 11.14 -0.95
CA TYR A 192 6.28 12.50 -0.95
C TYR A 192 6.25 13.01 -2.38
N ILE A 193 5.11 13.51 -2.80
CA ILE A 193 4.82 13.90 -4.17
C ILE A 193 4.46 15.38 -4.19
N ASP A 194 5.31 16.17 -4.78
CA ASP A 194 5.03 17.59 -5.07
C ASP A 194 4.13 17.68 -6.29
N THR A 195 3.04 18.41 -6.17
CA THR A 195 2.06 18.63 -7.21
C THR A 195 1.71 20.10 -7.34
N GLU A 196 1.03 20.49 -8.39
CA GLU A 196 0.48 21.87 -8.51
C GLU A 196 -0.52 22.22 -7.40
N HIS A 197 -1.05 21.22 -6.69
CA HIS A 197 -2.02 21.37 -5.60
C HIS A 197 -1.36 21.35 -4.20
N GLY A 198 -0.03 21.28 -4.11
CA GLY A 198 0.73 21.08 -2.88
C GLY A 198 1.29 19.67 -2.74
N GLU A 199 1.99 19.41 -1.63
CA GLU A 199 2.57 18.09 -1.38
C GLU A 199 1.51 17.12 -0.86
N CYS A 200 1.54 15.89 -1.36
CA CYS A 200 0.80 14.78 -0.80
C CYS A 200 1.73 13.60 -0.52
N ALA A 201 1.32 12.68 0.36
CA ALA A 201 2.12 11.51 0.69
C ALA A 201 1.37 10.20 0.43
N LEU A 202 2.10 9.21 -0.10
CA LEU A 202 1.63 7.85 -0.26
C LEU A 202 2.49 6.92 0.60
N VAL A 203 1.90 6.42 1.68
CA VAL A 203 2.53 5.50 2.64
C VAL A 203 2.21 4.07 2.24
N LYS A 204 3.23 3.30 1.90
CA LYS A 204 3.16 1.88 1.59
C LYS A 204 3.49 1.09 2.85
N VAL A 205 2.51 0.39 3.41
CA VAL A 205 2.66 -0.34 4.68
C VAL A 205 2.85 -1.82 4.41
N GLY A 206 3.95 -2.39 4.88
CA GLY A 206 4.23 -3.82 4.82
C GLY A 206 3.34 -4.64 5.76
N ALA A 207 3.24 -5.95 5.52
CA ALA A 207 2.45 -6.87 6.34
C ALA A 207 3.09 -8.26 6.42
N THR A 208 2.53 -9.15 7.25
CA THR A 208 2.97 -10.56 7.31
C THR A 208 2.89 -11.21 5.91
N VAL A 209 3.91 -11.99 5.58
CA VAL A 209 4.13 -12.59 4.25
C VAL A 209 4.59 -11.58 3.20
N VAL A 210 4.36 -10.27 3.35
CA VAL A 210 4.90 -9.24 2.44
C VAL A 210 6.41 -9.36 2.40
N GLY A 211 6.92 -9.77 1.25
CA GLY A 211 8.35 -9.95 1.08
C GLY A 211 9.06 -8.61 1.08
N ARG A 212 8.58 -7.68 0.26
CA ARG A 212 9.27 -6.41 0.03
C ARG A 212 8.33 -5.34 -0.54
N ILE A 213 8.67 -4.09 -0.25
CA ILE A 213 8.16 -2.91 -0.95
C ILE A 213 9.29 -2.44 -1.88
N ARG A 214 9.01 -2.32 -3.16
CA ARG A 214 9.93 -1.72 -4.16
C ARG A 214 9.33 -0.47 -4.74
N THR A 215 10.19 0.48 -5.07
CA THR A 215 9.83 1.71 -5.76
C THR A 215 10.56 1.81 -7.09
N VAL A 216 10.01 2.56 -8.05
CA VAL A 216 10.65 2.74 -9.36
C VAL A 216 11.74 3.79 -9.35
N TYR A 217 11.75 4.68 -8.36
CA TYR A 217 12.66 5.82 -8.24
C TYR A 217 13.86 5.57 -7.31
N HIS A 218 13.93 4.40 -6.66
CA HIS A 218 15.03 4.06 -5.76
C HIS A 218 15.36 2.56 -5.78
N THR A 219 16.64 2.21 -5.67
CA THR A 219 17.10 0.81 -5.75
C THR A 219 16.94 0.02 -4.44
N ALA A 220 16.91 0.71 -3.29
CA ALA A 220 16.66 0.04 -2.02
C ALA A 220 15.23 -0.52 -1.98
N TYR A 221 15.04 -1.54 -1.17
CA TYR A 221 13.74 -2.18 -0.90
C TYR A 221 13.62 -2.48 0.60
N SER A 222 12.42 -2.74 1.05
CA SER A 222 12.12 -3.02 2.45
C SER A 222 12.50 -4.44 2.88
N ASN A 223 12.36 -4.76 4.17
CA ASN A 223 12.58 -6.07 4.80
C ASN A 223 13.97 -6.68 4.55
N ARG A 224 15.00 -5.85 4.38
CA ARG A 224 16.40 -6.31 4.28
C ARG A 224 16.95 -6.64 5.68
N PRO A 225 17.83 -7.66 5.79
CA PRO A 225 18.60 -7.87 7.03
C PRO A 225 19.39 -6.61 7.39
N GLY A 226 19.29 -6.18 8.65
CA GLY A 226 20.01 -4.98 9.12
C GLY A 226 19.53 -3.67 8.53
N ALA A 227 18.34 -3.63 7.91
CA ALA A 227 17.79 -2.40 7.35
C ALA A 227 17.67 -1.30 8.41
N ARG A 228 18.15 -0.12 8.06
CA ARG A 228 18.09 1.10 8.90
C ARG A 228 17.09 2.07 8.29
N PRO A 229 16.55 3.00 9.08
CA PRO A 229 15.74 4.09 8.54
C PRO A 229 16.51 4.85 7.46
N LEU A 230 15.80 5.20 6.38
CA LEU A 230 16.30 6.07 5.33
C LEU A 230 15.36 7.26 5.22
N ARG A 231 15.91 8.46 5.09
CA ARG A 231 15.18 9.67 4.76
C ARG A 231 16.07 10.43 3.78
N GLU A 232 15.61 10.54 2.56
CA GLU A 232 16.41 11.11 1.49
C GLU A 232 15.57 12.04 0.62
N SER A 233 16.11 13.20 0.29
CA SER A 233 15.65 13.98 -0.85
C SER A 233 16.33 13.43 -2.10
N LEU A 234 15.58 13.26 -3.16
CA LEU A 234 16.15 12.79 -4.42
C LEU A 234 17.04 13.89 -5.01
N PRO A 235 18.24 13.56 -5.51
CA PRO A 235 19.13 14.54 -6.14
C PRO A 235 18.47 15.29 -7.31
N THR A 236 17.57 14.60 -8.00
CA THR A 236 16.70 15.15 -9.03
C THR A 236 15.30 14.65 -8.78
N ALA A 237 14.33 15.55 -8.75
CA ALA A 237 12.92 15.17 -8.61
C ALA A 237 12.53 14.16 -9.70
N TYR A 238 11.84 13.08 -9.31
CA TYR A 238 11.41 12.03 -10.23
C TYR A 238 10.02 12.37 -10.77
N PRO A 239 9.89 12.82 -12.02
CA PRO A 239 8.61 13.24 -12.59
C PRO A 239 7.70 12.03 -12.77
N ILE A 240 6.43 12.18 -12.41
CA ILE A 240 5.42 11.16 -12.54
C ILE A 240 4.13 11.74 -13.13
N LYS A 241 3.51 10.99 -14.03
CA LYS A 241 2.15 11.27 -14.50
C LYS A 241 1.13 10.60 -13.60
N ALA A 242 -0.08 11.13 -13.57
CA ALA A 242 -1.20 10.44 -12.96
C ALA A 242 -1.33 9.01 -13.53
N GLY A 243 -1.49 8.01 -12.67
CA GLY A 243 -1.56 6.60 -13.05
C GLY A 243 -0.22 5.94 -13.40
N ALA A 244 0.92 6.63 -13.39
CA ALA A 244 2.23 5.99 -13.58
C ALA A 244 2.58 5.08 -12.39
N GLU A 245 3.21 3.92 -12.65
CA GLU A 245 3.69 3.04 -11.57
C GLU A 245 4.77 3.75 -10.75
N ILE A 246 4.60 3.79 -9.43
CA ILE A 246 5.56 4.35 -8.48
C ILE A 246 6.17 3.29 -7.57
N GLY A 247 5.64 2.08 -7.59
CA GLY A 247 6.16 0.96 -6.81
C GLY A 247 5.26 -0.26 -6.84
N ARG A 248 5.63 -1.25 -6.06
CA ARG A 248 4.86 -2.50 -5.92
C ARG A 248 5.11 -3.18 -4.60
N PHE A 249 4.13 -3.95 -4.17
CA PHE A 249 4.26 -4.89 -3.09
C PHE A 249 4.59 -6.29 -3.62
N GLU A 250 5.63 -6.87 -3.09
CA GLU A 250 5.95 -8.27 -3.31
C GLU A 250 5.32 -9.08 -2.16
N LEU A 251 4.02 -9.43 -2.31
CA LEU A 251 3.08 -10.08 -1.38
C LEU A 251 2.36 -9.13 -0.40
N GLY A 252 1.08 -8.80 -0.68
CA GLY A 252 -0.02 -8.22 0.13
C GLY A 252 0.22 -7.00 1.04
N SER A 253 -0.71 -6.01 1.11
CA SER A 253 -0.41 -4.82 1.90
C SER A 253 -1.55 -3.79 2.01
N THR A 254 -1.22 -2.59 2.50
CA THR A 254 -2.11 -1.43 2.65
C THR A 254 -1.38 -0.18 2.19
N VAL A 255 -2.10 0.74 1.58
CA VAL A 255 -1.62 2.11 1.37
C VAL A 255 -2.41 3.08 2.24
N VAL A 256 -1.73 4.14 2.71
CA VAL A 256 -2.35 5.29 3.36
C VAL A 256 -1.99 6.51 2.52
N LEU A 257 -3.00 7.22 2.06
CA LEU A 257 -2.87 8.49 1.34
C LEU A 257 -3.03 9.62 2.34
N LEU A 258 -2.19 10.64 2.23
CA LEU A 258 -2.23 11.81 3.09
C LEU A 258 -2.24 13.05 2.21
N PHE A 259 -3.13 13.96 2.53
CA PHE A 259 -3.33 15.23 1.84
C PHE A 259 -3.30 16.36 2.85
N GLN A 260 -2.71 17.49 2.45
CA GLN A 260 -2.70 18.70 3.26
C GLN A 260 -4.11 19.30 3.36
N LYS A 261 -4.28 20.21 4.31
CA LYS A 261 -5.53 20.93 4.50
C LYS A 261 -5.99 21.64 3.22
N ASP A 262 -7.28 21.52 2.91
CA ASP A 262 -7.92 22.13 1.74
C ASP A 262 -7.32 21.67 0.39
N GLN A 263 -6.64 20.53 0.35
CA GLN A 263 -6.01 20.02 -0.88
C GLN A 263 -6.95 19.18 -1.72
N VAL A 264 -7.78 18.35 -1.08
CA VAL A 264 -8.70 17.43 -1.77
C VAL A 264 -10.08 17.41 -1.13
N GLU A 265 -11.06 17.06 -1.96
CA GLU A 265 -12.41 16.67 -1.55
C GLU A 265 -12.62 15.22 -2.01
N LEU A 266 -12.98 14.33 -1.07
CA LEU A 266 -13.30 12.94 -1.41
C LEU A 266 -14.74 12.84 -1.89
N ASP A 267 -14.98 11.97 -2.89
CA ASP A 267 -16.32 11.56 -3.28
C ASP A 267 -17.04 10.84 -2.15
N SER A 268 -18.32 10.50 -2.32
CA SER A 268 -19.05 9.69 -1.34
C SER A 268 -18.49 8.28 -1.29
N LEU A 269 -17.52 8.06 -0.39
CA LEU A 269 -16.87 6.76 -0.16
C LEU A 269 -17.54 6.02 1.01
N GLU A 270 -17.54 4.70 0.95
CA GLU A 270 -18.05 3.84 2.01
C GLU A 270 -16.95 2.92 2.55
N LEU A 271 -16.96 2.65 3.86
CA LEU A 271 -16.08 1.66 4.47
C LEU A 271 -16.38 0.27 3.92
N GLY A 272 -15.35 -0.41 3.43
CA GLY A 272 -15.51 -1.73 2.80
C GLY A 272 -15.84 -1.66 1.30
N GLN A 273 -15.99 -0.49 0.71
CA GLN A 273 -16.17 -0.31 -0.73
C GLN A 273 -14.95 -0.84 -1.48
N THR A 274 -15.18 -1.65 -2.51
CA THR A 274 -14.11 -2.05 -3.44
C THR A 274 -13.82 -0.92 -4.41
N VAL A 275 -12.55 -0.64 -4.59
CA VAL A 275 -12.04 0.37 -5.54
C VAL A 275 -10.97 -0.24 -6.42
N ARG A 276 -10.83 0.30 -7.63
CA ARG A 276 -9.85 -0.15 -8.61
C ARG A 276 -8.88 0.97 -8.97
N PHE A 277 -7.66 0.60 -9.24
CA PHE A 277 -6.69 1.52 -9.81
C PHE A 277 -7.27 2.24 -11.04
N GLY A 278 -7.08 3.55 -11.09
CA GLY A 278 -7.55 4.40 -12.20
C GLY A 278 -8.91 5.06 -11.97
N GLU A 279 -9.74 4.55 -11.04
CA GLU A 279 -11.02 5.18 -10.68
C GLU A 279 -10.80 6.50 -9.95
N THR A 280 -11.79 7.38 -10.01
CA THR A 280 -11.80 8.65 -9.25
C THR A 280 -12.22 8.37 -7.81
N LEU A 281 -11.46 8.88 -6.85
CA LEU A 281 -11.76 8.84 -5.40
C LEU A 281 -12.22 10.20 -4.87
N GLY A 282 -12.12 11.24 -5.68
CA GLY A 282 -12.38 12.61 -5.33
C GLY A 282 -11.66 13.57 -6.27
N ARG A 283 -11.48 14.81 -5.83
CA ARG A 283 -10.86 15.85 -6.65
C ARG A 283 -9.91 16.71 -5.84
N PHE A 284 -8.82 17.10 -6.47
CA PHE A 284 -7.97 18.16 -5.95
C PHE A 284 -8.67 19.51 -6.15
N HIS A 285 -8.58 20.36 -5.15
CA HIS A 285 -9.00 21.75 -5.27
C HIS A 285 -8.07 22.47 -6.27
N SER A 286 -8.59 23.49 -6.92
CA SER A 286 -7.75 24.32 -7.80
C SER A 286 -6.56 24.87 -7.02
N PRO A 287 -5.37 24.96 -7.65
CA PRO A 287 -4.20 25.52 -7.00
C PRO A 287 -4.55 26.88 -6.38
N LYS A 288 -4.14 27.09 -5.13
CA LYS A 288 -4.27 28.43 -4.51
C LYS A 288 -3.42 29.38 -5.35
N SER A 289 -4.04 30.45 -5.86
CA SER A 289 -3.29 31.52 -6.50
C SER A 289 -2.20 32.02 -5.54
N PRO A 290 -0.97 32.25 -6.03
CA PRO A 290 0.16 32.70 -5.21
C PRO A 290 -0.09 34.01 -4.49
#